data_60f7c7a54439f02bb7f55e377f845a4a
#
_entry.id   60f7c7a54439f02bb7f55e377f845a4a
#
_cell.length_a   1.000
_cell.length_b   1.000
_cell.length_c   1.000
_cell.angle_alpha   90.00
_cell.angle_beta   90.00
_cell.angle_gamma   90.00
#
_symmetry.space_group_name_H-M   'P 1'
#
loop_
_entity.id
_entity.type
_entity.pdbx_description
1 polymer ?
#
loop_
_entity_poly.entity_id
_entity_poly.type
_entity_poly.pdbx_seq_one_letter_code
_entity_poly.pdbx_strand_id
1 'polypeptide(L)'
;ASGAIIECAETIIENGKKLAGHVLEAAIEDIEFVDGQFTIAGTDQSVGIMTIAEKARELGGADELPESLSHKVNHKTAPISFPNGCHVAEVEVDPDTGVIRIERYTVVDDFGVVVNPMIVEGQVHGGIAQGVGQALLEGARYNADGQLITASFMDYCMPRADDFCNVNFEENE
;
A
#
# COMPACT_ATOMS: atom_id res chain seq x y z
N ALA A 1 6.91 3.64 2.36
CA ALA A 1 7.44 2.43 2.99
C ALA A 1 8.05 1.47 1.95
N SER A 2 7.36 1.17 0.85
CA SER A 2 7.82 0.18 -0.15
C SER A 2 9.18 0.52 -0.77
N GLY A 3 9.42 1.78 -1.16
CA GLY A 3 10.72 2.21 -1.69
C GLY A 3 11.89 1.98 -0.72
N ALA A 4 11.67 2.25 0.57
CA ALA A 4 12.69 1.98 1.60
C ALA A 4 13.00 0.48 1.76
N ILE A 5 11.97 -0.37 1.62
CA ILE A 5 12.13 -1.83 1.71
C ILE A 5 12.94 -2.34 0.50
N ILE A 6 12.63 -1.88 -0.70
CA ILE A 6 13.33 -2.26 -1.93
C ILE A 6 14.81 -1.85 -1.83
N GLU A 7 15.09 -0.58 -1.54
CA GLU A 7 16.45 -0.05 -1.40
C GLU A 7 17.25 -0.81 -0.33
N CYS A 8 16.60 -1.13 0.79
CA CYS A 8 17.22 -1.93 1.85
C CYS A 8 17.52 -3.36 1.38
N ALA A 9 16.60 -4.01 0.68
CA ALA A 9 16.77 -5.36 0.15
C ALA A 9 17.90 -5.43 -0.89
N GLU A 10 17.95 -4.47 -1.81
CA GLU A 10 19.02 -4.36 -2.81
C GLU A 10 20.40 -4.24 -2.14
N THR A 11 20.53 -3.37 -1.15
CA THR A 11 21.79 -3.20 -0.41
C THR A 11 22.20 -4.48 0.36
N ILE A 12 21.22 -5.17 0.95
CA ILE A 12 21.47 -6.44 1.64
C ILE A 12 21.95 -7.51 0.64
N ILE A 13 21.36 -7.58 -0.54
CA ILE A 13 21.75 -8.51 -1.59
C ILE A 13 23.17 -8.18 -2.09
N GLU A 14 23.49 -6.92 -2.36
CA GLU A 14 24.82 -6.48 -2.78
C GLU A 14 25.89 -6.83 -1.74
N ASN A 15 25.63 -6.56 -0.47
CA ASN A 15 26.52 -6.92 0.62
C ASN A 15 26.66 -8.45 0.77
N GLY A 16 25.56 -9.17 0.58
CA GLY A 16 25.54 -10.61 0.56
C GLY A 16 26.38 -11.21 -0.57
N LYS A 17 26.34 -10.63 -1.77
CA LYS A 17 27.17 -11.03 -2.91
C LYS A 17 28.66 -10.86 -2.63
N LYS A 18 29.08 -9.76 -1.99
CA LYS A 18 30.49 -9.54 -1.59
C LYS A 18 30.96 -10.62 -0.63
N LEU A 19 30.15 -10.92 0.40
CA LEU A 19 30.46 -11.97 1.37
C LEU A 19 30.45 -13.35 0.73
N ALA A 20 29.46 -13.64 -0.13
CA ALA A 20 29.38 -14.93 -0.82
C ALA A 20 30.56 -15.13 -1.78
N GLY A 21 30.99 -14.09 -2.49
CA GLY A 21 32.18 -14.13 -3.34
C GLY A 21 33.43 -14.50 -2.55
N HIS A 22 33.59 -13.93 -1.35
CA HIS A 22 34.69 -14.28 -0.46
C HIS A 22 34.57 -15.73 0.06
N VAL A 23 33.38 -16.16 0.48
CA VAL A 23 33.14 -17.51 1.05
C VAL A 23 33.26 -18.61 -0.01
N LEU A 24 32.83 -18.34 -1.24
CA LEU A 24 32.85 -19.27 -2.36
C LEU A 24 34.11 -19.14 -3.24
N GLU A 25 35.04 -18.24 -2.89
CA GLU A 25 36.26 -17.94 -3.66
C GLU A 25 35.96 -17.60 -5.14
N ALA A 26 34.91 -16.81 -5.37
CA ALA A 26 34.42 -16.44 -6.71
C ALA A 26 34.35 -14.90 -6.87
N ALA A 27 34.37 -14.44 -8.12
CA ALA A 27 34.17 -13.02 -8.42
C ALA A 27 32.72 -12.59 -8.09
N ILE A 28 32.56 -11.36 -7.58
CA ILE A 28 31.24 -10.85 -7.15
C ILE A 28 30.25 -10.82 -8.32
N GLU A 29 30.77 -10.55 -9.51
CA GLU A 29 30.00 -10.48 -10.76
C GLU A 29 29.41 -11.84 -11.16
N ASP A 30 30.03 -12.94 -10.72
CA ASP A 30 29.58 -14.30 -10.99
C ASP A 30 28.58 -14.81 -9.94
N ILE A 31 28.29 -14.01 -8.89
CA ILE A 31 27.33 -14.40 -7.86
C ILE A 31 25.92 -13.93 -8.23
N GLU A 32 25.02 -14.87 -8.39
CA GLU A 32 23.58 -14.65 -8.54
C GLU A 32 22.86 -14.86 -7.22
N PHE A 33 21.74 -14.12 -7.00
CA PHE A 33 20.89 -14.30 -5.82
C PHE A 33 19.47 -14.65 -6.24
N VAL A 34 19.04 -15.86 -5.92
CA VAL A 34 17.70 -16.35 -6.21
C VAL A 34 17.21 -17.19 -5.03
N ASP A 35 15.96 -17.01 -4.64
CA ASP A 35 15.28 -17.79 -3.59
C ASP A 35 16.07 -17.90 -2.27
N GLY A 36 16.74 -16.81 -1.87
CA GLY A 36 17.50 -16.76 -0.63
C GLY A 36 18.88 -17.45 -0.68
N GLN A 37 19.33 -17.84 -1.86
CA GLN A 37 20.62 -18.47 -2.11
C GLN A 37 21.52 -17.58 -2.97
N PHE A 38 22.78 -17.49 -2.60
CA PHE A 38 23.85 -16.94 -3.42
C PHE A 38 24.55 -18.10 -4.14
N THR A 39 24.53 -18.10 -5.47
CA THR A 39 25.03 -19.21 -6.30
C THR A 39 26.05 -18.68 -7.30
N ILE A 40 27.12 -19.41 -7.54
CA ILE A 40 28.06 -19.08 -8.62
C ILE A 40 27.41 -19.43 -9.96
N ALA A 41 27.28 -18.45 -10.85
CA ALA A 41 26.65 -18.60 -12.16
C ALA A 41 27.22 -19.80 -12.93
N GLY A 42 26.32 -20.66 -13.44
CA GLY A 42 26.69 -21.84 -14.21
C GLY A 42 27.19 -23.03 -13.40
N THR A 43 27.10 -23.00 -12.06
CA THR A 43 27.51 -24.09 -11.18
C THR A 43 26.38 -24.48 -10.19
N ASP A 44 26.59 -25.54 -9.43
CA ASP A 44 25.72 -25.97 -8.33
C ASP A 44 26.23 -25.48 -6.95
N GLN A 45 27.31 -24.69 -6.92
CA GLN A 45 27.85 -24.14 -5.70
C GLN A 45 27.02 -22.96 -5.21
N SER A 46 26.43 -23.12 -4.02
CA SER A 46 25.55 -22.07 -3.44
C SER A 46 25.71 -22.00 -1.93
N VAL A 47 25.34 -20.84 -1.38
CA VAL A 47 25.32 -20.58 0.06
C VAL A 47 24.08 -19.77 0.43
N GLY A 48 23.37 -20.16 1.49
CA GLY A 48 22.17 -19.49 1.95
C GLY A 48 22.44 -18.15 2.62
N ILE A 49 21.50 -17.21 2.50
CA ILE A 49 21.59 -15.87 3.08
C ILE A 49 21.81 -15.90 4.61
N MET A 50 21.21 -16.86 5.32
CA MET A 50 21.39 -16.97 6.78
C MET A 50 22.82 -17.40 7.14
N THR A 51 23.41 -18.31 6.37
CA THR A 51 24.82 -18.72 6.54
C THR A 51 25.76 -17.56 6.23
N ILE A 52 25.47 -16.76 5.20
CA ILE A 52 26.22 -15.55 4.89
C ILE A 52 26.11 -14.52 6.03
N ALA A 53 24.95 -14.38 6.65
CA ALA A 53 24.77 -13.47 7.79
C ALA A 53 25.58 -13.91 9.03
N GLU A 54 25.75 -15.22 9.24
CA GLU A 54 26.61 -15.77 10.28
C GLU A 54 28.09 -15.53 9.95
N LYS A 55 28.50 -15.81 8.72
CA LYS A 55 29.87 -15.58 8.23
C LYS A 55 30.26 -14.11 8.30
N ALA A 56 29.38 -13.18 8.01
CA ALA A 56 29.63 -11.74 8.16
C ALA A 56 30.08 -11.39 9.60
N ARG A 57 29.44 -11.99 10.61
CA ARG A 57 29.80 -11.77 12.02
C ARG A 57 31.14 -12.40 12.37
N GLU A 58 31.49 -13.59 11.81
CA GLU A 58 32.73 -14.26 12.03
C GLU A 58 33.92 -13.52 11.40
N LEU A 59 33.74 -12.98 10.21
CA LEU A 59 34.75 -12.22 9.45
C LEU A 59 35.01 -10.83 10.05
N GLY A 60 34.00 -10.24 10.73
CA GLY A 60 34.16 -9.01 11.52
C GLY A 60 34.66 -7.79 10.73
N GLY A 61 34.31 -7.68 9.43
CA GLY A 61 34.78 -6.60 8.58
C GLY A 61 36.20 -6.75 8.03
N ALA A 62 36.79 -7.96 8.10
CA ALA A 62 38.07 -8.23 7.47
C ALA A 62 38.01 -7.99 5.95
N ASP A 63 39.11 -7.51 5.37
CA ASP A 63 39.26 -7.30 3.92
C ASP A 63 38.16 -6.35 3.31
N GLU A 64 37.74 -5.35 4.08
CA GLU A 64 36.69 -4.40 3.68
C GLU A 64 35.30 -5.05 3.43
N LEU A 65 35.10 -6.29 3.92
CA LEU A 65 33.81 -6.97 3.83
C LEU A 65 32.79 -6.37 4.80
N PRO A 66 31.48 -6.45 4.48
CA PRO A 66 30.44 -6.02 5.39
C PRO A 66 30.45 -6.79 6.72
N GLU A 67 30.43 -6.09 7.84
CA GLU A 67 30.36 -6.69 9.19
C GLU A 67 29.04 -7.40 9.48
N SER A 68 27.99 -7.03 8.73
CA SER A 68 26.67 -7.66 8.85
C SER A 68 25.83 -7.41 7.59
N LEU A 69 24.79 -8.21 7.41
CA LEU A 69 23.76 -7.96 6.40
C LEU A 69 22.69 -6.93 6.87
N SER A 70 22.79 -6.47 8.13
CA SER A 70 21.86 -5.46 8.63
C SER A 70 22.10 -4.13 7.94
N HIS A 71 21.03 -3.55 7.38
CA HIS A 71 21.09 -2.25 6.72
C HIS A 71 19.97 -1.36 7.19
N LYS A 72 20.24 -0.05 7.28
CA LYS A 72 19.25 0.98 7.60
C LYS A 72 19.25 2.03 6.53
N VAL A 73 18.10 2.22 5.94
CA VAL A 73 17.89 3.19 4.87
C VAL A 73 17.02 4.35 5.35
N ASN A 74 17.33 5.53 4.92
CA ASN A 74 16.50 6.73 5.06
C ASN A 74 16.05 7.18 3.66
N HIS A 75 15.03 6.48 3.14
CA HIS A 75 14.50 6.71 1.81
C HIS A 75 13.78 8.05 1.73
N LYS A 76 14.18 8.88 0.77
CA LYS A 76 13.47 10.12 0.43
C LYS A 76 12.42 9.79 -0.62
N THR A 77 11.16 9.94 -0.25
CA THR A 77 10.06 9.78 -1.19
C THR A 77 10.08 10.90 -2.24
N ALA A 78 9.54 10.61 -3.41
CA ALA A 78 9.18 11.62 -4.38
C ALA A 78 8.23 12.67 -3.76
N PRO A 79 8.07 13.86 -4.36
CA PRO A 79 7.06 14.83 -3.93
C PRO A 79 5.70 14.17 -3.80
N ILE A 80 4.89 14.68 -2.86
CA ILE A 80 3.53 14.19 -2.65
C ILE A 80 2.77 14.32 -3.97
N SER A 81 2.18 13.21 -4.42
CA SER A 81 1.24 13.16 -5.54
C SER A 81 -0.15 12.84 -4.99
N PHE A 82 -1.16 13.29 -5.70
CA PHE A 82 -2.55 13.06 -5.35
C PHE A 82 -3.22 12.28 -6.47
N PRO A 83 -4.05 11.29 -6.15
CA PRO A 83 -4.94 10.70 -7.14
C PRO A 83 -5.88 11.79 -7.66
N ASN A 84 -6.33 11.64 -8.88
CA ASN A 84 -7.30 12.53 -9.50
C ASN A 84 -8.29 11.71 -10.30
N GLY A 85 -9.48 12.30 -10.56
CA GLY A 85 -10.51 11.59 -11.30
C GLY A 85 -11.79 12.38 -11.40
N CYS A 86 -12.83 11.71 -11.87
CA CYS A 86 -14.14 12.27 -12.05
C CYS A 86 -15.21 11.35 -11.47
N HIS A 87 -16.05 11.91 -10.62
CA HIS A 87 -17.18 11.22 -10.02
C HIS A 87 -18.49 11.84 -10.53
N VAL A 88 -19.41 11.02 -11.00
CA VAL A 88 -20.73 11.42 -11.50
C VAL A 88 -21.79 10.66 -10.72
N ALA A 89 -22.63 11.39 -9.98
CA ALA A 89 -23.78 10.86 -9.29
C ALA A 89 -25.06 11.28 -10.02
N GLU A 90 -25.86 10.32 -10.46
CA GLU A 90 -27.21 10.55 -10.98
C GLU A 90 -28.19 10.31 -9.84
N VAL A 91 -28.97 11.31 -9.51
CA VAL A 91 -29.92 11.26 -8.40
C VAL A 91 -31.35 11.56 -8.87
N GLU A 92 -32.32 10.88 -8.28
CA GLU A 92 -33.74 11.17 -8.38
C GLU A 92 -34.24 11.82 -7.09
N VAL A 93 -34.99 12.88 -7.22
CA VAL A 93 -35.60 13.56 -6.08
C VAL A 93 -37.13 13.45 -6.22
N ASP A 94 -37.78 12.85 -5.25
CA ASP A 94 -39.22 12.82 -5.14
C ASP A 94 -39.73 14.22 -4.78
N PRO A 95 -40.48 14.89 -5.66
CA PRO A 95 -40.94 16.27 -5.44
C PRO A 95 -41.95 16.41 -4.30
N ASP A 96 -42.66 15.34 -3.95
CA ASP A 96 -43.72 15.39 -2.94
C ASP A 96 -43.15 15.15 -1.53
N THR A 97 -42.08 14.29 -1.41
CA THR A 97 -41.52 13.91 -0.13
C THR A 97 -40.13 14.51 0.11
N GLY A 98 -39.42 14.91 -0.95
CA GLY A 98 -38.03 15.37 -0.88
C GLY A 98 -37.02 14.21 -0.71
N VAL A 99 -37.46 12.96 -0.81
CA VAL A 99 -36.56 11.78 -0.71
C VAL A 99 -35.64 11.77 -1.92
N ILE A 100 -34.35 11.57 -1.66
CA ILE A 100 -33.30 11.47 -2.67
C ILE A 100 -32.87 10.01 -2.80
N ARG A 101 -32.78 9.53 -4.04
CA ARG A 101 -32.21 8.22 -4.37
C ARG A 101 -31.04 8.40 -5.33
N ILE A 102 -29.99 7.62 -5.13
CA ILE A 102 -28.86 7.54 -6.06
C ILE A 102 -29.19 6.44 -7.07
N GLU A 103 -29.53 6.85 -8.30
CA GLU A 103 -29.90 5.92 -9.38
C GLU A 103 -28.67 5.29 -10.01
N ARG A 104 -27.59 6.05 -10.13
CA ARG A 104 -26.32 5.59 -10.67
C ARG A 104 -25.15 6.38 -10.09
N TYR A 105 -24.05 5.69 -9.86
CA TYR A 105 -22.79 6.33 -9.51
C TYR A 105 -21.68 5.80 -10.42
N THR A 106 -21.00 6.71 -11.12
CA THR A 106 -19.89 6.35 -12.01
C THR A 106 -18.66 7.12 -11.58
N VAL A 107 -17.53 6.42 -11.51
CA VAL A 107 -16.25 7.01 -11.13
C VAL A 107 -15.15 6.49 -12.04
N VAL A 108 -14.30 7.40 -12.48
CA VAL A 108 -13.08 7.13 -13.24
C VAL A 108 -11.94 7.85 -12.54
N ASP A 109 -11.02 7.11 -11.96
CA ASP A 109 -9.93 7.66 -11.18
C ASP A 109 -8.57 7.19 -11.71
N ASP A 110 -7.56 8.06 -11.56
CA ASP A 110 -6.15 7.78 -11.82
C ASP A 110 -5.40 7.72 -10.47
N PHE A 111 -4.91 6.55 -10.13
CA PHE A 111 -4.11 6.29 -8.93
C PHE A 111 -2.61 6.09 -9.24
N GLY A 112 -2.21 6.22 -10.51
CA GLY A 112 -0.91 5.77 -10.99
C GLY A 112 -0.81 4.24 -10.96
N VAL A 113 0.38 3.69 -10.75
CA VAL A 113 0.58 2.24 -10.79
C VAL A 113 -0.14 1.54 -9.63
N VAL A 114 -1.17 0.79 -9.95
CA VAL A 114 -1.99 0.05 -8.97
C VAL A 114 -1.31 -1.26 -8.59
N VAL A 115 -1.02 -1.41 -7.29
CA VAL A 115 -0.40 -2.64 -6.74
C VAL A 115 -1.43 -3.73 -6.48
N ASN A 116 -2.64 -3.35 -6.06
CA ASN A 116 -3.72 -4.29 -5.77
C ASN A 116 -5.07 -3.67 -6.14
N PRO A 117 -5.65 -4.02 -7.31
CA PRO A 117 -6.90 -3.45 -7.79
C PRO A 117 -8.08 -3.63 -6.82
N MET A 118 -8.21 -4.80 -6.19
CA MET A 118 -9.29 -5.07 -5.24
C MET A 118 -9.27 -4.13 -4.02
N ILE A 119 -8.07 -3.80 -3.55
CA ILE A 119 -7.92 -2.86 -2.42
C ILE A 119 -8.28 -1.44 -2.89
N VAL A 120 -7.87 -1.03 -4.09
CA VAL A 120 -8.18 0.30 -4.64
C VAL A 120 -9.68 0.45 -4.82
N GLU A 121 -10.35 -0.52 -5.45
CA GLU A 121 -11.80 -0.54 -5.60
C GLU A 121 -12.51 -0.43 -4.26
N GLY A 122 -12.07 -1.20 -3.25
CA GLY A 122 -12.59 -1.12 -1.90
C GLY A 122 -12.41 0.25 -1.23
N GLN A 123 -11.30 0.93 -1.47
CA GLN A 123 -11.05 2.29 -0.98
C GLN A 123 -11.96 3.31 -1.66
N VAL A 124 -12.18 3.19 -2.97
CA VAL A 124 -13.09 4.06 -3.74
C VAL A 124 -14.52 3.91 -3.23
N HIS A 125 -15.02 2.67 -3.13
CA HIS A 125 -16.35 2.39 -2.60
C HIS A 125 -16.52 2.92 -1.18
N GLY A 126 -15.51 2.73 -0.32
CA GLY A 126 -15.51 3.25 1.05
C GLY A 126 -15.55 4.77 1.11
N GLY A 127 -14.81 5.46 0.25
CA GLY A 127 -14.81 6.92 0.13
C GLY A 127 -16.18 7.46 -0.33
N ILE A 128 -16.77 6.82 -1.33
CA ILE A 128 -18.12 7.16 -1.83
C ILE A 128 -19.15 6.97 -0.71
N ALA A 129 -19.11 5.84 -0.01
CA ALA A 129 -20.02 5.55 1.09
C ALA A 129 -19.93 6.60 2.21
N GLN A 130 -18.73 7.03 2.56
CA GLN A 130 -18.54 8.10 3.55
C GLN A 130 -19.11 9.44 3.06
N GLY A 131 -18.88 9.80 1.80
CA GLY A 131 -19.40 11.04 1.22
C GLY A 131 -20.93 11.05 1.13
N VAL A 132 -21.56 9.96 0.70
CA VAL A 132 -23.01 9.78 0.64
C VAL A 132 -23.61 9.83 2.05
N GLY A 133 -22.99 9.15 3.01
CA GLY A 133 -23.42 9.21 4.40
C GLY A 133 -23.49 10.63 4.91
N GLN A 134 -22.43 11.39 4.73
CA GLN A 134 -22.38 12.80 5.13
C GLN A 134 -23.42 13.68 4.42
N ALA A 135 -23.67 13.43 3.13
CA ALA A 135 -24.55 14.25 2.32
C ALA A 135 -26.04 13.98 2.58
N LEU A 136 -26.43 12.72 2.81
CA LEU A 136 -27.83 12.31 2.79
C LEU A 136 -28.36 11.78 4.14
N LEU A 137 -27.51 11.23 5.01
CA LEU A 137 -27.94 10.43 6.15
C LEU A 137 -27.43 10.93 7.49
N GLU A 138 -26.14 11.18 7.60
CA GLU A 138 -25.46 11.45 8.86
C GLU A 138 -25.71 12.90 9.32
N GLY A 139 -26.05 13.05 10.60
CA GLY A 139 -26.26 14.37 11.17
C GLY A 139 -25.90 14.44 12.64
N ALA A 140 -24.84 15.19 12.98
CA ALA A 140 -24.52 15.52 14.35
C ALA A 140 -25.32 16.75 14.81
N ARG A 141 -26.29 16.57 15.70
CA ARG A 141 -27.15 17.64 16.21
C ARG A 141 -26.89 17.86 17.69
N TYR A 142 -26.84 19.12 18.07
CA TYR A 142 -26.62 19.55 19.43
C TYR A 142 -27.83 20.35 19.94
N ASN A 143 -28.12 20.23 21.23
CA ASN A 143 -29.10 21.07 21.90
C ASN A 143 -28.53 22.47 22.25
N ALA A 144 -29.32 23.33 22.86
CA ALA A 144 -28.92 24.70 23.27
C ALA A 144 -27.78 24.72 24.29
N ASP A 145 -27.59 23.65 25.05
CA ASP A 145 -26.55 23.52 26.07
C ASP A 145 -25.26 22.88 25.49
N GLY A 146 -25.21 22.62 24.18
CA GLY A 146 -24.06 22.01 23.52
C GLY A 146 -23.94 20.48 23.69
N GLN A 147 -24.98 19.81 24.19
CA GLN A 147 -25.01 18.36 24.30
C GLN A 147 -25.36 17.72 22.95
N LEU A 148 -24.59 16.71 22.53
CA LEU A 148 -24.89 15.94 21.34
C LEU A 148 -26.15 15.10 21.56
N ILE A 149 -27.23 15.38 20.81
CA ILE A 149 -28.50 14.65 20.90
C ILE A 149 -28.56 13.43 19.97
N THR A 150 -27.76 13.41 18.89
CA THR A 150 -27.61 12.26 17.98
C THR A 150 -26.42 11.40 18.40
N ALA A 151 -26.39 10.95 19.64
CA ALA A 151 -25.23 10.28 20.24
C ALA A 151 -25.25 8.75 20.12
N SER A 152 -26.28 8.19 19.51
CA SER A 152 -26.40 6.74 19.28
C SER A 152 -26.59 6.43 17.81
N PHE A 153 -26.32 5.19 17.37
CA PHE A 153 -26.59 4.75 15.99
C PHE A 153 -28.09 4.65 15.65
N MET A 154 -28.98 4.87 16.61
CA MET A 154 -30.39 5.03 16.32
C MET A 154 -30.72 6.44 15.78
N ASP A 155 -29.92 7.42 16.16
CA ASP A 155 -30.14 8.84 15.83
C ASP A 155 -29.15 9.34 14.78
N TYR A 156 -27.91 8.80 14.82
CA TYR A 156 -26.86 9.04 13.82
C TYR A 156 -26.92 7.94 12.77
N CYS A 157 -27.58 8.24 11.64
CA CYS A 157 -27.83 7.27 10.58
C CYS A 157 -26.59 7.05 9.71
N MET A 158 -25.81 6.02 10.01
CA MET A 158 -24.74 5.60 9.10
C MET A 158 -25.32 4.92 7.85
N PRO A 159 -24.68 5.07 6.68
CA PRO A 159 -25.12 4.39 5.46
C PRO A 159 -25.13 2.88 5.61
N ARG A 160 -26.10 2.24 5.00
CA ARG A 160 -26.25 0.79 4.90
C ARG A 160 -26.14 0.38 3.44
N ALA A 161 -25.94 -0.90 3.19
CA ALA A 161 -25.83 -1.43 1.83
C ALA A 161 -27.03 -1.08 0.93
N ASP A 162 -28.23 -1.00 1.51
CA ASP A 162 -29.48 -0.67 0.79
C ASP A 162 -29.59 0.82 0.42
N ASP A 163 -28.74 1.67 0.99
CA ASP A 163 -28.74 3.12 0.70
C ASP A 163 -27.91 3.44 -0.55
N PHE A 164 -27.29 2.44 -1.19
CA PHE A 164 -26.42 2.60 -2.35
C PHE A 164 -26.93 1.86 -3.58
N CYS A 165 -26.65 2.45 -4.76
CA CYS A 165 -26.65 1.74 -6.03
C CYS A 165 -25.31 1.02 -6.26
N ASN A 166 -25.23 0.18 -7.28
CA ASN A 166 -23.95 -0.33 -7.77
C ASN A 166 -23.10 0.82 -8.31
N VAL A 167 -21.86 0.88 -7.87
CA VAL A 167 -20.87 1.84 -8.36
C VAL A 167 -20.21 1.28 -9.60
N ASN A 168 -20.24 2.05 -10.70
CA ASN A 168 -19.44 1.76 -11.88
C ASN A 168 -18.06 2.38 -11.68
N PHE A 169 -17.06 1.57 -11.38
CA PHE A 169 -15.68 2.00 -11.18
C PHE A 169 -14.84 1.64 -12.39
N GLU A 170 -14.09 2.61 -12.91
CA GLU A 170 -13.08 2.43 -13.94
C GLU A 170 -11.78 3.11 -13.48
N GLU A 171 -10.68 2.45 -13.74
CA GLU A 171 -9.33 2.96 -13.53
C GLU A 171 -8.81 3.48 -14.86
N ASN A 172 -8.23 4.69 -14.84
CA ASN A 172 -7.57 5.30 -15.99
C ASN A 172 -6.08 5.42 -15.68
N GLU A 173 -5.24 4.64 -16.40
CA GLU A 173 -3.78 4.72 -16.35
C GLU A 173 -3.25 5.79 -17.32
#